data_f8e64f17e06d413ff3cb7b45cecf3705
#
_entry.id   f8e64f17e06d413ff3cb7b45cecf3705
#
_cell.length_a   1.000
_cell.length_b   1.000
_cell.length_c   1.000
_cell.angle_alpha   90.00
_cell.angle_beta   90.00
_cell.angle_gamma   90.00
#
_symmetry.space_group_name_H-M   'P 1'
#
loop_
_entity.id
_entity.type
_entity.pdbx_description
1 polymer ?
#
loop_
_entity_poly.entity_id
_entity_poly.type
_entity_poly.pdbx_seq_one_letter_code
_entity_poly.pdbx_strand_id
1 'polypeptide(L)'
;VYKRQVDHEGDYFQVDQARLWDLPDIPVALAVAMSGPKGVDRFAAAADHLIAVQPDRDLVHSWHTARQAAGLAGGRIIGQLPVCWDPDRDQAIQRAHRQFRWFGGGWSVNSELPTPAAFAAATRYVQPRDVAGAIPCGPELDPIVDAVGAYRDAGFTDIALIQIGGETQEAFLKEAAEPLLAALRDAP
;
A
#
# COMPACT_ATOMS: atom_id res chain seq x y z
N VAL A 1 -4.37 -25.99 -5.62
CA VAL A 1 -3.77 -27.29 -5.31
C VAL A 1 -2.26 -27.07 -5.18
N TYR A 2 -1.73 -27.19 -3.96
CA TYR A 2 -0.29 -27.08 -3.73
C TYR A 2 0.42 -28.30 -4.36
N LYS A 3 1.32 -28.05 -5.31
CA LYS A 3 2.23 -29.08 -5.78
C LYS A 3 3.31 -29.28 -4.71
N ARG A 4 3.51 -30.52 -4.29
CA ARG A 4 4.54 -30.84 -3.29
C ARG A 4 5.97 -30.64 -3.80
N GLN A 5 6.16 -30.62 -5.10
CA GLN A 5 7.46 -30.43 -5.76
C GLN A 5 7.25 -29.64 -7.04
N VAL A 6 8.13 -28.66 -7.30
CA VAL A 6 8.09 -27.80 -8.47
C VAL A 6 9.48 -27.72 -9.08
N ASP A 7 9.52 -27.94 -10.38
CA ASP A 7 10.66 -27.66 -11.24
C ASP A 7 10.28 -26.47 -12.14
N HIS A 8 11.16 -25.50 -12.31
CA HIS A 8 10.95 -24.36 -13.18
C HIS A 8 12.25 -23.96 -13.82
N GLU A 9 12.23 -23.79 -15.12
CA GLU A 9 13.32 -23.22 -15.90
C GLU A 9 12.79 -21.93 -16.58
N GLY A 10 13.35 -20.81 -16.23
CA GLY A 10 12.95 -19.50 -16.74
C GLY A 10 14.14 -18.62 -17.06
N ASP A 11 13.88 -17.49 -17.72
CA ASP A 11 14.93 -16.56 -18.18
C ASP A 11 15.71 -15.89 -17.04
N TYR A 12 15.11 -15.81 -15.84
CA TYR A 12 15.69 -15.07 -14.71
C TYR A 12 16.12 -15.96 -13.56
N PHE A 13 15.52 -17.12 -13.40
CA PHE A 13 15.85 -18.07 -12.34
C PHE A 13 15.44 -19.49 -12.71
N GLN A 14 16.12 -20.45 -12.08
CA GLN A 14 15.80 -21.85 -12.15
C GLN A 14 15.40 -22.37 -10.76
N VAL A 15 14.44 -23.27 -10.72
CA VAL A 15 14.02 -23.99 -9.51
C VAL A 15 14.08 -25.46 -9.81
N ASP A 16 14.89 -26.19 -9.05
CA ASP A 16 15.05 -27.64 -9.18
C ASP A 16 14.52 -28.31 -7.92
N GLN A 17 13.52 -29.16 -8.09
CA GLN A 17 12.91 -30.00 -7.05
C GLN A 17 12.51 -29.23 -5.78
N ALA A 18 12.12 -27.95 -5.91
CA ALA A 18 11.67 -27.15 -4.79
C ALA A 18 10.41 -27.76 -4.15
N ARG A 19 10.42 -27.87 -2.82
CA ARG A 19 9.34 -28.48 -2.07
C ARG A 19 8.98 -27.65 -0.84
N LEU A 20 7.68 -27.45 -0.64
CA LEU A 20 7.16 -27.01 0.65
C LEU A 20 7.03 -28.22 1.58
N TRP A 21 7.75 -28.19 2.70
CA TRP A 21 7.76 -29.26 3.67
C TRP A 21 6.59 -29.18 4.64
N ASP A 22 6.25 -27.97 5.07
CA ASP A 22 5.10 -27.68 5.91
C ASP A 22 4.02 -27.01 5.07
N LEU A 23 2.95 -27.74 4.80
CA LEU A 23 1.79 -27.22 4.09
C LEU A 23 0.73 -26.82 5.11
N PRO A 24 0.17 -25.59 5.02
CA PRO A 24 -0.93 -25.19 5.88
C PRO A 24 -2.19 -26.02 5.57
N ASP A 25 -2.99 -26.31 6.59
CA ASP A 25 -4.27 -26.99 6.43
C ASP A 25 -5.25 -26.15 5.60
N ILE A 26 -5.16 -24.83 5.73
CA ILE A 26 -5.94 -23.86 4.94
C ILE A 26 -4.98 -23.15 3.98
N PRO A 27 -5.30 -23.08 2.68
CA PRO A 27 -4.50 -22.33 1.72
C PRO A 27 -4.27 -20.87 2.15
N VAL A 28 -3.01 -20.43 2.07
CA VAL A 28 -2.67 -19.03 2.34
C VAL A 28 -3.17 -18.16 1.19
N ALA A 29 -3.95 -17.14 1.52
CA ALA A 29 -4.39 -16.15 0.55
C ALA A 29 -3.22 -15.29 0.07
N LEU A 30 -3.17 -15.02 -1.24
CA LEU A 30 -2.14 -14.23 -1.88
C LEU A 30 -2.66 -12.83 -2.19
N ALA A 31 -2.00 -11.81 -1.66
CA ALA A 31 -2.25 -10.42 -2.04
C ALA A 31 -1.13 -9.94 -2.96
N VAL A 32 -1.48 -9.27 -4.05
CA VAL A 32 -0.51 -8.73 -5.01
C VAL A 32 -0.65 -7.23 -5.12
N ALA A 33 0.49 -6.51 -5.01
CA ALA A 33 0.53 -5.08 -5.20
C ALA A 33 0.47 -4.74 -6.70
N MET A 34 -0.45 -3.87 -7.07
CA MET A 34 -0.68 -3.44 -8.46
C MET A 34 -0.98 -1.96 -8.51
N SER A 35 -0.59 -1.32 -9.62
CA SER A 35 -0.80 0.11 -9.85
C SER A 35 -1.47 0.42 -11.19
N GLY A 36 -1.89 -0.61 -11.93
CA GLY A 36 -2.50 -0.37 -13.24
C GLY A 36 -2.99 -1.64 -13.93
N PRO A 37 -3.64 -1.49 -15.11
CA PRO A 37 -4.36 -2.56 -15.80
C PRO A 37 -3.49 -3.76 -16.18
N LYS A 38 -2.23 -3.55 -16.57
CA LYS A 38 -1.31 -4.65 -16.90
C LYS A 38 -1.09 -5.62 -15.74
N GLY A 39 -1.05 -5.09 -14.50
CA GLY A 39 -0.96 -5.91 -13.29
C GLY A 39 -2.24 -6.71 -13.07
N VAL A 40 -3.40 -6.07 -13.26
CA VAL A 40 -4.71 -6.72 -13.15
C VAL A 40 -4.83 -7.85 -14.17
N ASP A 41 -4.55 -7.61 -15.44
CA ASP A 41 -4.63 -8.62 -16.51
C ASP A 41 -3.78 -9.85 -16.20
N ARG A 42 -2.61 -9.62 -15.59
CA ARG A 42 -1.66 -10.69 -15.31
C ARG A 42 -1.99 -11.49 -14.05
N PHE A 43 -2.49 -10.85 -13.01
CA PHE A 43 -2.56 -11.45 -11.68
C PHE A 43 -3.97 -11.64 -11.11
N ALA A 44 -5.01 -11.02 -11.68
CA ALA A 44 -6.36 -11.10 -11.11
C ALA A 44 -6.91 -12.53 -11.00
N ALA A 45 -6.51 -13.43 -11.88
CA ALA A 45 -6.91 -14.84 -11.83
C ALA A 45 -6.07 -15.68 -10.84
N ALA A 46 -4.89 -15.20 -10.43
CA ALA A 46 -3.95 -15.95 -9.59
C ALA A 46 -3.86 -15.41 -8.16
N ALA A 47 -4.19 -14.14 -7.94
CA ALA A 47 -4.18 -13.50 -6.64
C ALA A 47 -5.57 -13.53 -5.99
N ASP A 48 -5.62 -13.62 -4.67
CA ASP A 48 -6.87 -13.55 -3.90
C ASP A 48 -7.25 -12.10 -3.57
N HIS A 49 -6.26 -11.23 -3.39
CA HIS A 49 -6.43 -9.85 -2.94
C HIS A 49 -5.56 -8.88 -3.74
N LEU A 50 -6.05 -7.64 -3.86
CA LEU A 50 -5.33 -6.50 -4.43
C LEU A 50 -4.75 -5.62 -3.32
N ILE A 51 -3.51 -5.15 -3.49
CA ILE A 51 -2.93 -4.06 -2.69
C ILE A 51 -2.61 -2.89 -3.62
N ALA A 52 -2.98 -1.66 -3.22
CA ALA A 52 -2.63 -0.44 -3.94
C ALA A 52 -2.31 0.72 -3.00
N VAL A 53 -1.49 1.66 -3.48
CA VAL A 53 -1.02 2.82 -2.70
C VAL A 53 -1.72 4.13 -3.09
N GLN A 54 -2.68 4.07 -4.00
CA GLN A 54 -3.48 5.22 -4.43
C GLN A 54 -4.96 4.83 -4.49
N PRO A 55 -5.88 5.74 -4.16
CA PRO A 55 -7.32 5.52 -4.23
C PRO A 55 -7.82 5.58 -5.68
N ASP A 56 -7.43 4.61 -6.49
CA ASP A 56 -7.74 4.53 -7.91
C ASP A 56 -9.00 3.68 -8.15
N ARG A 57 -10.10 4.36 -8.48
CA ARG A 57 -11.39 3.74 -8.78
C ARG A 57 -11.34 2.88 -10.05
N ASP A 58 -10.58 3.28 -11.06
CA ASP A 58 -10.49 2.54 -12.32
C ASP A 58 -9.72 1.22 -12.12
N LEU A 59 -8.69 1.24 -11.28
CA LEU A 59 -7.99 0.02 -10.87
C LEU A 59 -8.92 -0.96 -10.15
N VAL A 60 -9.72 -0.47 -9.19
CA VAL A 60 -10.71 -1.27 -8.44
C VAL A 60 -11.75 -1.86 -9.39
N HIS A 61 -12.28 -1.05 -10.30
CA HIS A 61 -13.24 -1.51 -11.29
C HIS A 61 -12.65 -2.60 -12.22
N SER A 62 -11.44 -2.38 -12.71
CA SER A 62 -10.72 -3.34 -13.56
C SER A 62 -10.48 -4.67 -12.84
N TRP A 63 -10.09 -4.62 -11.56
CA TRP A 63 -9.92 -5.79 -10.71
C TRP A 63 -11.21 -6.61 -10.59
N HIS A 64 -12.33 -5.96 -10.25
CA HIS A 64 -13.61 -6.64 -10.13
C HIS A 64 -14.05 -7.28 -11.45
N THR A 65 -13.90 -6.56 -12.57
CA THR A 65 -14.26 -7.04 -13.91
C THR A 65 -13.45 -8.28 -14.29
N ALA A 66 -12.12 -8.24 -14.08
CA ALA A 66 -11.25 -9.35 -14.42
C ALA A 66 -11.54 -10.61 -13.56
N ARG A 67 -11.80 -10.44 -12.26
CA ARG A 67 -12.15 -11.55 -11.38
C ARG A 67 -13.52 -12.15 -11.71
N GLN A 68 -14.49 -11.31 -12.00
CA GLN A 68 -15.81 -11.79 -12.44
C GLN A 68 -15.72 -12.59 -13.75
N ALA A 69 -14.93 -12.13 -14.73
CA ALA A 69 -14.68 -12.85 -15.97
C ALA A 69 -14.01 -14.21 -15.75
N ALA A 70 -13.18 -14.34 -14.70
CA ALA A 70 -12.56 -15.58 -14.27
C ALA A 70 -13.46 -16.47 -13.39
N GLY A 71 -14.69 -16.06 -13.08
CA GLY A 71 -15.60 -16.79 -12.20
C GLY A 71 -15.18 -16.80 -10.72
N LEU A 72 -14.38 -15.80 -10.30
CA LEU A 72 -13.83 -15.70 -8.94
C LEU A 72 -14.57 -14.63 -8.12
N ALA A 73 -14.58 -14.81 -6.80
CA ALA A 73 -15.06 -13.78 -5.86
C ALA A 73 -14.17 -12.53 -5.89
N GLY A 74 -14.71 -11.36 -5.49
CA GLY A 74 -14.02 -10.07 -5.56
C GLY A 74 -12.71 -10.01 -4.78
N GLY A 75 -12.62 -10.65 -3.62
CA GLY A 75 -11.47 -10.56 -2.73
C GLY A 75 -11.40 -9.21 -1.99
N ARG A 76 -10.37 -9.05 -1.15
CA ARG A 76 -10.11 -7.78 -0.45
C ARG A 76 -9.32 -6.83 -1.37
N ILE A 77 -9.61 -5.56 -1.24
CA ILE A 77 -8.89 -4.48 -1.91
C ILE A 77 -8.30 -3.62 -0.81
N ILE A 78 -6.99 -3.70 -0.64
CA ILE A 78 -6.27 -3.16 0.50
C ILE A 78 -5.51 -1.91 0.06
N GLY A 79 -5.90 -0.76 0.60
CA GLY A 79 -5.18 0.49 0.45
C GLY A 79 -4.01 0.59 1.42
N GLN A 80 -2.88 1.13 0.99
CA GLN A 80 -1.77 1.52 1.88
C GLN A 80 -1.69 3.04 1.92
N LEU A 81 -1.99 3.63 3.07
CA LEU A 81 -1.96 5.07 3.30
C LEU A 81 -0.85 5.43 4.29
N PRO A 82 0.25 6.07 3.84
CA PRO A 82 1.23 6.62 4.75
C PRO A 82 0.65 7.84 5.49
N VAL A 83 0.91 7.91 6.78
CA VAL A 83 0.57 9.04 7.65
C VAL A 83 1.76 9.38 8.52
N CYS A 84 1.91 10.62 8.92
CA CYS A 84 2.95 11.05 9.83
C CYS A 84 2.36 11.89 10.97
N TRP A 85 1.75 11.20 11.91
CA TRP A 85 1.22 11.86 13.10
C TRP A 85 2.32 12.21 14.08
N ASP A 86 2.23 13.42 14.64
CA ASP A 86 3.06 13.93 15.73
C ASP A 86 2.33 15.09 16.39
N PRO A 87 2.41 15.27 17.74
CA PRO A 87 1.87 16.47 18.39
C PRO A 87 2.40 17.78 17.81
N ASP A 88 3.63 17.78 17.30
CA ASP A 88 4.26 18.90 16.59
C ASP A 88 4.20 18.67 15.07
N ARG A 89 3.42 19.50 14.39
CA ARG A 89 3.23 19.45 12.93
C ARG A 89 4.54 19.59 12.15
N ASP A 90 5.43 20.48 12.60
CA ASP A 90 6.69 20.72 11.89
C ASP A 90 7.61 19.49 12.01
N GLN A 91 7.64 18.85 13.16
CA GLN A 91 8.37 17.58 13.37
C GLN A 91 7.79 16.46 12.49
N ALA A 92 6.47 16.36 12.38
CA ALA A 92 5.81 15.41 11.50
C ALA A 92 6.24 15.61 10.04
N ILE A 93 6.16 16.85 9.54
CA ILE A 93 6.54 17.18 8.16
C ILE A 93 8.02 16.89 7.90
N GLN A 94 8.91 17.28 8.80
CA GLN A 94 10.34 17.01 8.65
C GLN A 94 10.66 15.52 8.68
N ARG A 95 9.96 14.74 9.50
CA ARG A 95 10.11 13.28 9.57
C ARG A 95 9.62 12.62 8.29
N ALA A 96 8.42 12.97 7.82
CA ALA A 96 7.89 12.50 6.56
C ALA A 96 8.84 12.81 5.41
N HIS A 97 9.37 14.03 5.33
CA HIS A 97 10.36 14.41 4.33
C HIS A 97 11.66 13.59 4.43
N ARG A 98 12.19 13.37 5.63
CA ARG A 98 13.43 12.56 5.77
C ARG A 98 13.25 11.11 5.33
N GLN A 99 12.11 10.50 5.64
CA GLN A 99 11.88 9.07 5.46
C GLN A 99 11.11 8.72 4.17
N PHE A 100 10.23 9.61 3.70
CA PHE A 100 9.28 9.34 2.61
C PHE A 100 9.29 10.39 1.49
N ARG A 101 10.37 11.20 1.35
CA ARG A 101 10.42 12.21 0.27
C ARG A 101 10.23 11.63 -1.13
N TRP A 102 10.55 10.36 -1.34
CA TRP A 102 10.34 9.64 -2.58
C TRP A 102 8.86 9.50 -2.95
N PHE A 103 7.98 9.54 -1.96
CA PHE A 103 6.54 9.42 -2.18
C PHE A 103 5.97 10.60 -2.99
N GLY A 104 6.55 11.78 -2.86
CA GLY A 104 6.17 12.96 -3.64
C GLY A 104 6.46 12.85 -5.15
N GLY A 105 7.29 11.89 -5.58
CA GLY A 105 7.59 11.66 -6.99
C GLY A 105 6.49 10.91 -7.76
N GLY A 106 5.62 10.20 -7.05
CA GLY A 106 4.58 9.37 -7.62
C GLY A 106 5.10 8.07 -8.28
N TRP A 107 4.18 7.15 -8.52
CA TRP A 107 4.53 5.82 -9.02
C TRP A 107 5.14 5.85 -10.43
N SER A 108 4.68 6.72 -11.31
CA SER A 108 5.18 6.83 -12.68
C SER A 108 6.69 7.13 -12.75
N VAL A 109 7.23 7.86 -11.77
CA VAL A 109 8.67 8.11 -11.65
C VAL A 109 9.35 6.98 -10.91
N ASN A 110 8.78 6.59 -9.78
CA ASN A 110 9.39 5.62 -8.86
C ASN A 110 9.57 4.23 -9.50
N SER A 111 8.67 3.82 -10.39
CA SER A 111 8.73 2.53 -11.09
C SER A 111 9.93 2.40 -12.04
N GLU A 112 10.51 3.51 -12.47
CA GLU A 112 11.64 3.55 -13.39
C GLU A 112 13.00 3.67 -12.66
N LEU A 113 13.00 3.81 -11.33
CA LEU A 113 14.21 4.02 -10.54
C LEU A 113 14.81 2.68 -10.07
N PRO A 114 15.99 2.26 -10.58
CA PRO A 114 16.50 0.91 -10.38
C PRO A 114 17.20 0.69 -9.02
N THR A 115 17.57 1.76 -8.30
CA THR A 115 18.39 1.65 -7.09
C THR A 115 18.03 2.70 -6.04
N PRO A 116 18.33 2.46 -4.74
CA PRO A 116 18.19 3.48 -3.70
C PRO A 116 18.93 4.78 -4.00
N ALA A 117 20.10 4.71 -4.65
CA ALA A 117 20.85 5.90 -5.06
C ALA A 117 20.11 6.71 -6.12
N ALA A 118 19.40 6.04 -7.05
CA ALA A 118 18.56 6.70 -8.03
C ALA A 118 17.37 7.41 -7.36
N PHE A 119 16.69 6.75 -6.39
CA PHE A 119 15.66 7.38 -5.58
C PHE A 119 16.17 8.63 -4.83
N ALA A 120 17.34 8.54 -4.19
CA ALA A 120 17.94 9.67 -3.49
C ALA A 120 18.26 10.84 -4.43
N ALA A 121 18.74 10.55 -5.63
CA ALA A 121 19.05 11.56 -6.64
C ALA A 121 17.78 12.22 -7.21
N ALA A 122 16.78 11.42 -7.58
CA ALA A 122 15.51 11.90 -8.15
C ALA A 122 14.75 12.80 -7.17
N THR A 123 14.84 12.50 -5.87
CA THR A 123 14.09 13.22 -4.82
C THR A 123 14.89 14.32 -4.11
N ARG A 124 16.09 14.65 -4.61
CA ARG A 124 17.00 15.65 -3.99
C ARG A 124 16.36 17.00 -3.75
N TYR A 125 15.49 17.43 -4.66
CA TYR A 125 14.88 18.77 -4.65
C TYR A 125 13.44 18.79 -4.12
N VAL A 126 12.90 17.63 -3.74
CA VAL A 126 11.59 17.55 -3.08
C VAL A 126 11.64 18.31 -1.76
N GLN A 127 10.72 19.23 -1.55
CA GLN A 127 10.66 20.05 -0.35
C GLN A 127 9.73 19.42 0.69
N PRO A 128 9.89 19.73 1.99
CA PRO A 128 9.00 19.25 3.04
C PRO A 128 7.51 19.53 2.75
N ARG A 129 7.17 20.68 2.19
CA ARG A 129 5.81 21.05 1.80
C ARG A 129 5.21 20.14 0.72
N ASP A 130 6.04 19.63 -0.20
CA ASP A 130 5.59 18.75 -1.28
C ASP A 130 5.18 17.39 -0.71
N VAL A 131 5.93 16.91 0.28
CA VAL A 131 5.60 15.67 1.01
C VAL A 131 4.35 15.87 1.87
N ALA A 132 4.23 16.98 2.59
CA ALA A 132 3.05 17.30 3.40
C ALA A 132 1.77 17.48 2.56
N GLY A 133 1.90 17.81 1.28
CA GLY A 133 0.78 17.84 0.33
C GLY A 133 0.32 16.45 -0.13
N ALA A 134 1.17 15.43 0.03
CA ALA A 134 0.88 14.07 -0.41
C ALA A 134 0.62 13.09 0.76
N ILE A 135 1.10 13.41 1.95
CA ILE A 135 1.00 12.58 3.16
C ILE A 135 0.38 13.41 4.28
N PRO A 136 -0.71 12.98 4.93
CA PRO A 136 -1.25 13.63 6.11
C PRO A 136 -0.17 13.72 7.22
N CYS A 137 0.16 14.93 7.64
CA CYS A 137 1.19 15.22 8.63
C CYS A 137 0.65 16.15 9.72
N GLY A 138 0.97 15.85 10.98
CA GLY A 138 0.62 16.69 12.14
C GLY A 138 -0.35 16.03 13.11
N PRO A 139 -0.79 16.77 14.15
CA PRO A 139 -1.62 16.23 15.22
C PRO A 139 -3.10 16.05 14.83
N GLU A 140 -3.55 16.75 13.80
CA GLU A 140 -4.95 16.70 13.39
C GLU A 140 -5.28 15.38 12.71
N LEU A 141 -6.44 14.80 13.09
CA LEU A 141 -6.90 13.52 12.57
C LEU A 141 -7.76 13.66 11.30
N ASP A 142 -8.42 14.81 11.11
CA ASP A 142 -9.31 15.04 9.97
C ASP A 142 -8.63 14.81 8.61
N PRO A 143 -7.38 15.26 8.34
CA PRO A 143 -6.72 14.96 7.08
C PRO A 143 -6.48 13.46 6.84
N ILE A 144 -6.34 12.66 7.91
CA ILE A 144 -6.23 11.20 7.80
C ILE A 144 -7.59 10.60 7.48
N VAL A 145 -8.65 11.08 8.14
CA VAL A 145 -10.03 10.64 7.89
C VAL A 145 -10.44 10.93 6.45
N ASP A 146 -10.15 12.13 5.95
CA ASP A 146 -10.42 12.53 4.56
C ASP A 146 -9.67 11.64 3.56
N ALA A 147 -8.40 11.37 3.83
CA ALA A 147 -7.59 10.50 2.97
C ALA A 147 -8.14 9.06 2.96
N VAL A 148 -8.58 8.53 4.10
CA VAL A 148 -9.26 7.22 4.18
C VAL A 148 -10.58 7.25 3.42
N GLY A 149 -11.34 8.34 3.51
CA GLY A 149 -12.59 8.55 2.75
C GLY A 149 -12.38 8.39 1.25
N ALA A 150 -11.29 8.96 0.71
CA ALA A 150 -10.95 8.82 -0.72
C ALA A 150 -10.76 7.34 -1.15
N TYR A 151 -10.13 6.50 -0.32
CA TYR A 151 -10.02 5.07 -0.59
C TYR A 151 -11.37 4.37 -0.50
N ARG A 152 -12.19 4.70 0.50
CA ARG A 152 -13.54 4.16 0.64
C ARG A 152 -14.39 4.48 -0.60
N ASP A 153 -14.36 5.72 -1.05
CA ASP A 153 -15.07 6.18 -2.25
C ASP A 153 -14.59 5.50 -3.53
N ALA A 154 -13.31 5.14 -3.59
CA ALA A 154 -12.76 4.38 -4.70
C ALA A 154 -13.13 2.88 -4.65
N GLY A 155 -13.72 2.38 -3.55
CA GLY A 155 -14.18 1.01 -3.41
C GLY A 155 -13.19 0.05 -2.73
N PHE A 156 -12.23 0.58 -1.98
CA PHE A 156 -11.34 -0.24 -1.15
C PHE A 156 -12.09 -0.81 0.05
N THR A 157 -11.80 -2.06 0.39
CA THR A 157 -12.44 -2.78 1.49
C THR A 157 -11.69 -2.63 2.81
N ASP A 158 -10.39 -2.38 2.73
CA ASP A 158 -9.47 -2.32 3.86
C ASP A 158 -8.42 -1.24 3.62
N ILE A 159 -8.00 -0.55 4.67
CA ILE A 159 -6.93 0.43 4.60
C ILE A 159 -5.89 0.13 5.69
N ALA A 160 -4.65 -0.06 5.27
CA ALA A 160 -3.50 -0.15 6.16
C ALA A 160 -2.92 1.26 6.35
N LEU A 161 -3.08 1.84 7.53
CA LEU A 161 -2.43 3.08 7.91
C LEU A 161 -0.97 2.79 8.30
N ILE A 162 -0.03 3.46 7.66
CA ILE A 162 1.40 3.28 7.88
C ILE A 162 1.95 4.54 8.55
N GLN A 163 2.05 4.51 9.89
CA GLN A 163 2.65 5.60 10.65
C GLN A 163 4.15 5.69 10.35
N ILE A 164 4.58 6.83 9.82
CA ILE A 164 5.98 7.14 9.54
C ILE A 164 6.68 7.55 10.83
N GLY A 165 7.75 6.83 11.19
CA GLY A 165 8.59 7.13 12.33
C GLY A 165 8.81 5.95 13.26
N GLY A 166 10.02 5.74 13.75
CA GLY A 166 10.36 4.71 14.72
C GLY A 166 10.00 5.12 16.15
N GLU A 167 10.54 6.25 16.57
CA GLU A 167 10.43 6.78 17.93
C GLU A 167 9.04 7.31 18.32
N THR A 168 8.17 7.57 17.35
CA THR A 168 6.82 8.12 17.58
C THR A 168 5.71 7.08 17.47
N GLN A 169 6.01 5.82 17.21
CA GLN A 169 5.02 4.75 17.11
C GLN A 169 4.22 4.59 18.40
N GLU A 170 4.91 4.60 19.52
CA GLU A 170 4.26 4.43 20.83
C GLU A 170 3.34 5.60 21.16
N ALA A 171 3.78 6.84 20.89
CA ALA A 171 2.97 8.04 21.10
C ALA A 171 1.72 8.01 20.20
N PHE A 172 1.86 7.68 18.93
CA PHE A 172 0.73 7.51 18.01
C PHE A 172 -0.30 6.50 18.54
N LEU A 173 0.16 5.32 18.99
CA LEU A 173 -0.73 4.28 19.51
C LEU A 173 -1.46 4.72 20.77
N LYS A 174 -0.80 5.47 21.66
CA LYS A 174 -1.38 5.90 22.93
C LYS A 174 -2.32 7.10 22.79
N GLU A 175 -2.00 8.04 21.91
CA GLU A 175 -2.64 9.35 21.89
C GLU A 175 -3.60 9.54 20.71
N ALA A 176 -3.30 8.94 19.54
CA ALA A 176 -4.03 9.18 18.31
C ALA A 176 -4.84 7.97 17.80
N ALA A 177 -4.40 6.74 18.06
CA ALA A 177 -4.99 5.57 17.42
C ALA A 177 -6.46 5.36 17.80
N GLU A 178 -6.80 5.45 19.07
CA GLU A 178 -8.20 5.28 19.53
C GLU A 178 -9.11 6.41 19.04
N PRO A 179 -8.76 7.71 19.20
CA PRO A 179 -9.55 8.81 18.65
C PRO A 179 -9.70 8.72 17.11
N LEU A 180 -8.65 8.31 16.39
CA LEU A 180 -8.70 8.13 14.94
C LEU A 180 -9.67 7.01 14.55
N LEU A 181 -9.61 5.86 15.23
CA LEU A 181 -10.55 4.76 14.99
C LEU A 181 -12.00 5.15 15.28
N ALA A 182 -12.25 5.97 16.29
CA ALA A 182 -13.57 6.51 16.57
C ALA A 182 -14.04 7.42 15.42
N ALA A 183 -13.22 8.39 15.02
CA ALA A 183 -13.53 9.29 13.91
C ALA A 183 -13.80 8.56 12.59
N LEU A 184 -13.03 7.49 12.30
CA LEU A 184 -13.22 6.67 11.10
C LEU A 184 -14.50 5.83 11.10
N ARG A 185 -15.03 5.48 12.27
CA ARG A 185 -16.33 4.78 12.41
C ARG A 185 -17.50 5.73 12.23
N ASP A 186 -17.36 6.97 12.67
CA ASP A 186 -18.39 8.00 12.60
C ASP A 186 -18.43 8.71 11.22
N ALA A 187 -17.39 8.56 10.43
CA ALA A 187 -17.31 9.11 9.08
C ALA A 187 -18.26 8.36 8.12
N PRO A 188 -19.02 9.08 7.27
CA PRO A 188 -20.01 8.52 6.35
C PRO A 188 -19.42 7.56 5.32
#